data_c5dbd840498b5d3cc9475acd306a384c
#
_entry.id   c5dbd840498b5d3cc9475acd306a384c
#
_cell.length_a   1.000
_cell.length_b   1.000
_cell.length_c   1.000
_cell.angle_alpha   90.00
_cell.angle_beta   90.00
_cell.angle_gamma   90.00
#
_symmetry.space_group_name_H-M   'P 1'
#
loop_
_entity.id
_entity.type
_entity.pdbx_description
1 polymer ?
#
loop_
_entity_poly.entity_id
_entity_poly.type
_entity_poly.pdbx_seq_one_letter_code
_entity_poly.pdbx_strand_id
1 'polypeptide(L)'
;DNIPSYHFATVVGDNLLGINNIVRGEDLLQSTFCQIFIMNKLNYKIPNYCHIPLVLDRNKEKIGKSSGAKEIDNRNPKTNLIDGFHLLNLKPPEELYDCNISTIWNWGIQNWNRNKIAKTDIY
;
A
#
# COMPACT_ATOMS: atom_id res chain seq x y z
N ASP A 1 -17.82 -17.32 19.47
CA ASP A 1 -18.24 -15.92 19.17
C ASP A 1 -18.99 -15.78 17.84
N ASN A 2 -19.08 -16.83 17.00
CA ASN A 2 -19.68 -16.80 15.66
C ASN A 2 -19.13 -15.68 14.73
N ILE A 3 -17.95 -15.16 15.02
CA ILE A 3 -17.26 -14.14 14.23
C ILE A 3 -16.09 -14.80 13.49
N PRO A 4 -16.02 -14.74 12.17
CA PRO A 4 -14.91 -15.32 11.43
C PRO A 4 -13.61 -14.57 11.77
N SER A 5 -12.49 -15.29 11.78
CA SER A 5 -11.18 -14.66 11.96
C SER A 5 -10.89 -13.71 10.80
N TYR A 6 -10.06 -12.69 11.04
CA TYR A 6 -9.65 -11.71 10.03
C TYR A 6 -9.19 -12.38 8.72
N HIS A 7 -8.29 -13.35 8.80
CA HIS A 7 -7.76 -14.01 7.60
C HIS A 7 -8.84 -14.75 6.81
N PHE A 8 -9.74 -15.44 7.49
CA PHE A 8 -10.81 -16.16 6.83
C PHE A 8 -11.84 -15.22 6.19
N ALA A 9 -12.26 -14.19 6.93
CA ALA A 9 -13.19 -13.17 6.42
C ALA A 9 -12.64 -12.47 5.18
N THR A 10 -11.36 -12.07 5.21
CA THR A 10 -10.68 -11.43 4.07
C THR A 10 -10.64 -12.35 2.86
N VAL A 11 -10.23 -13.60 3.02
CA VAL A 11 -10.14 -14.56 1.91
C VAL A 11 -11.49 -14.81 1.25
N VAL A 12 -12.53 -15.00 2.04
CA VAL A 12 -13.88 -15.22 1.50
C VAL A 12 -14.42 -13.95 0.83
N GLY A 13 -14.25 -12.80 1.46
CA GLY A 13 -14.69 -11.50 0.92
C GLY A 13 -13.98 -11.18 -0.40
N ASP A 14 -12.67 -11.29 -0.45
CA ASP A 14 -11.87 -11.03 -1.66
C ASP A 14 -12.27 -11.96 -2.81
N ASN A 15 -12.50 -13.24 -2.53
CA ASN A 15 -12.95 -14.18 -3.54
C ASN A 15 -14.34 -13.85 -4.06
N LEU A 16 -15.30 -13.51 -3.19
CA LEU A 16 -16.66 -13.12 -3.58
C LEU A 16 -16.67 -11.84 -4.42
N LEU A 17 -15.77 -10.90 -4.14
CA LEU A 17 -15.62 -9.65 -4.89
C LEU A 17 -14.78 -9.81 -6.16
N GLY A 18 -14.23 -11.00 -6.43
CA GLY A 18 -13.40 -11.25 -7.60
C GLY A 18 -12.05 -10.49 -7.58
N ILE A 19 -11.52 -10.20 -6.40
CA ILE A 19 -10.24 -9.52 -6.23
C ILE A 19 -9.11 -10.37 -6.81
N ASN A 20 -8.33 -9.79 -7.72
CA ASN A 20 -7.24 -10.48 -8.41
C ASN A 20 -5.87 -9.80 -8.26
N ASN A 21 -5.83 -8.58 -7.67
CA ASN A 21 -4.61 -7.86 -7.36
C ASN A 21 -4.74 -7.19 -5.99
N ILE A 22 -3.76 -7.40 -5.12
CA ILE A 22 -3.71 -6.84 -3.76
C ILE A 22 -2.40 -6.08 -3.59
N VAL A 23 -2.51 -4.78 -3.30
CA VAL A 23 -1.40 -3.92 -2.91
C VAL A 23 -1.60 -3.51 -1.46
N ARG A 24 -0.62 -3.77 -0.60
CA ARG A 24 -0.74 -3.46 0.83
C ARG A 24 0.64 -3.32 1.49
N GLY A 25 0.68 -2.84 2.72
CA GLY A 25 1.92 -2.71 3.49
C GLY A 25 2.61 -4.06 3.77
N GLU A 26 3.92 -4.04 3.91
CA GLU A 26 4.74 -5.21 4.20
C GLU A 26 4.45 -5.81 5.58
N ASP A 27 3.92 -5.05 6.51
CA ASP A 27 3.44 -5.54 7.82
C ASP A 27 2.37 -6.64 7.72
N LEU A 28 1.71 -6.74 6.57
CA LEU A 28 0.75 -7.81 6.28
C LEU A 28 1.35 -9.01 5.53
N LEU A 29 2.68 -9.08 5.38
CA LEU A 29 3.32 -10.18 4.67
C LEU A 29 3.03 -11.54 5.34
N GLN A 30 3.09 -11.62 6.66
CA GLN A 30 2.75 -12.84 7.40
C GLN A 30 1.27 -13.24 7.20
N SER A 31 0.38 -12.25 7.16
CA SER A 31 -1.03 -12.48 6.85
C SER A 31 -1.23 -13.05 5.45
N THR A 32 -0.39 -12.69 4.49
CA THR A 32 -0.44 -13.21 3.13
C THR A 32 -0.24 -14.73 3.10
N PHE A 33 0.74 -15.25 3.84
CA PHE A 33 0.97 -16.69 3.91
C PHE A 33 -0.24 -17.44 4.49
N CYS A 34 -0.83 -16.91 5.57
CA CYS A 34 -2.03 -17.48 6.17
C CYS A 34 -3.21 -17.47 5.17
N GLN A 35 -3.40 -16.36 4.47
CA GLN A 35 -4.49 -16.21 3.49
C GLN A 35 -4.30 -17.12 2.28
N ILE A 36 -3.09 -17.23 1.74
CA ILE A 36 -2.78 -18.17 0.64
C ILE A 36 -3.03 -19.62 1.07
N PHE A 37 -2.66 -19.99 2.30
CA PHE A 37 -2.95 -21.32 2.83
C PHE A 37 -4.46 -21.61 2.85
N ILE A 38 -5.27 -20.65 3.34
CA ILE A 38 -6.74 -20.77 3.38
C ILE A 38 -7.30 -20.86 1.95
N MET A 39 -6.86 -20.01 1.03
CA MET A 39 -7.28 -20.01 -0.38
C MET A 39 -7.03 -21.37 -1.02
N ASN A 40 -5.85 -21.95 -0.81
CA ASN A 40 -5.52 -23.29 -1.31
C ASN A 40 -6.46 -24.35 -0.75
N LYS A 41 -6.82 -24.29 0.55
CA LYS A 41 -7.75 -25.25 1.17
C LYS A 41 -9.18 -25.11 0.65
N LEU A 42 -9.56 -23.92 0.24
CA LEU A 42 -10.88 -23.63 -0.33
C LEU A 42 -10.93 -23.76 -1.87
N ASN A 43 -9.82 -24.12 -2.52
CA ASN A 43 -9.65 -24.14 -3.97
C ASN A 43 -9.99 -22.78 -4.63
N TYR A 44 -9.66 -21.68 -3.96
CA TYR A 44 -9.81 -20.34 -4.48
C TYR A 44 -8.58 -19.92 -5.31
N LYS A 45 -8.79 -19.03 -6.29
CA LYS A 45 -7.71 -18.46 -7.07
C LYS A 45 -6.88 -17.49 -6.20
N ILE A 46 -5.58 -17.66 -6.21
CA ILE A 46 -4.67 -16.77 -5.50
C ILE A 46 -4.48 -15.48 -6.29
N PRO A 47 -4.74 -14.29 -5.72
CA PRO A 47 -4.48 -13.01 -6.37
C PRO A 47 -2.99 -12.71 -6.48
N ASN A 48 -2.63 -11.73 -7.32
CA ASN A 48 -1.30 -11.17 -7.35
C ASN A 48 -1.09 -10.25 -6.15
N TYR A 49 -0.03 -10.47 -5.39
CA TYR A 49 0.34 -9.62 -4.25
C TYR A 49 1.46 -8.65 -4.61
N CYS A 50 1.37 -7.45 -4.08
CA CYS A 50 2.44 -6.47 -4.03
C CYS A 50 2.51 -5.89 -2.62
N HIS A 51 3.61 -6.14 -1.89
CA HIS A 51 3.86 -5.51 -0.60
C HIS A 51 4.72 -4.28 -0.82
N ILE A 52 4.27 -3.14 -0.27
CA ILE A 52 5.02 -1.89 -0.29
C ILE A 52 5.72 -1.72 1.05
N PRO A 53 6.91 -1.09 1.09
CA PRO A 53 7.66 -0.89 2.33
C PRO A 53 6.88 -0.01 3.30
N LEU A 54 7.20 -0.15 4.58
CA LEU A 54 6.66 0.71 5.63
C LEU A 54 7.43 2.04 5.65
N VAL A 55 6.75 3.09 6.03
CA VAL A 55 7.37 4.36 6.41
C VAL A 55 7.60 4.32 7.90
N LEU A 56 8.86 4.41 8.31
CA LEU A 56 9.30 4.32 9.69
C LEU A 56 9.73 5.70 10.20
N ASP A 57 9.64 5.89 11.50
CA ASP A 57 10.21 7.05 12.18
C ASP A 57 11.71 6.86 12.46
N ARG A 58 12.34 7.85 13.11
CA ARG A 58 13.77 7.80 13.49
C ARG A 58 14.11 6.67 14.46
N ASN A 59 13.13 6.13 15.17
CA ASN A 59 13.27 4.99 16.09
C ASN A 59 13.05 3.65 15.40
N LYS A 60 12.82 3.65 14.08
CA LYS A 60 12.45 2.48 13.27
C LYS A 60 11.08 1.90 13.62
N GLU A 61 10.20 2.71 14.17
CA GLU A 61 8.82 2.32 14.43
C GLU A 61 7.92 2.80 13.27
N LYS A 62 6.92 1.96 12.94
CA LYS A 62 5.95 2.31 11.89
C LYS A 62 5.24 3.61 12.23
N ILE A 63 5.29 4.56 11.31
CA ILE A 63 4.53 5.81 11.44
C ILE A 63 3.04 5.50 11.45
N GLY A 64 2.37 5.85 12.54
CA GLY A 64 0.96 5.58 12.72
C GLY A 64 0.34 6.39 13.86
N LYS A 65 -0.96 6.22 14.08
CA LYS A 65 -1.70 6.96 15.11
C LYS A 65 -1.12 6.77 16.51
N SER A 66 -0.65 5.57 16.83
CA SER A 66 -0.06 5.22 18.12
C SER A 66 1.31 5.85 18.37
N SER A 67 2.06 6.19 17.32
CA SER A 67 3.37 6.83 17.40
C SER A 67 3.31 8.36 17.38
N GLY A 68 2.11 8.96 17.45
CA GLY A 68 1.95 10.42 17.39
C GLY A 68 2.29 11.01 16.01
N ALA A 69 2.14 10.23 14.95
CA ALA A 69 2.39 10.67 13.59
C ALA A 69 1.57 11.92 13.25
N LYS A 70 2.19 12.86 12.54
CA LYS A 70 1.51 14.05 12.04
C LYS A 70 0.41 13.62 11.06
N GLU A 71 -0.78 14.18 11.24
CA GLU A 71 -1.88 13.96 10.31
C GLU A 71 -1.55 14.47 8.91
N ILE A 72 -2.12 13.83 7.89
CA ILE A 72 -2.03 14.30 6.52
C ILE A 72 -2.76 15.65 6.42
N ASP A 73 -2.06 16.67 5.95
CA ASP A 73 -2.67 18.00 5.75
C ASP A 73 -3.48 18.03 4.45
N ASN A 74 -4.78 17.83 4.57
CA ASN A 74 -5.71 17.84 3.44
C ASN A 74 -5.77 19.19 2.68
N ARG A 75 -5.19 20.26 3.23
CA ARG A 75 -5.09 21.57 2.55
C ARG A 75 -3.97 21.60 1.51
N ASN A 76 -3.04 20.62 1.57
CA ASN A 76 -1.89 20.51 0.68
C ASN A 76 -1.88 19.19 -0.10
N PRO A 77 -2.95 18.87 -0.86
CA PRO A 77 -3.08 17.56 -1.51
C PRO A 77 -2.02 17.29 -2.58
N LYS A 78 -1.50 18.33 -3.24
CA LYS A 78 -0.42 18.20 -4.24
C LYS A 78 0.86 17.72 -3.58
N THR A 79 1.30 18.36 -2.50
CA THR A 79 2.49 17.98 -1.75
C THR A 79 2.37 16.56 -1.23
N ASN A 80 1.25 16.22 -0.59
CA ASN A 80 1.01 14.88 -0.09
C ASN A 80 1.15 13.80 -1.19
N LEU A 81 0.65 14.09 -2.39
CA LEU A 81 0.71 13.16 -3.51
C LEU A 81 2.13 12.98 -4.04
N ILE A 82 2.88 14.09 -4.18
CA ILE A 82 4.27 14.07 -4.63
C ILE A 82 5.17 13.38 -3.60
N ASP A 83 4.97 13.64 -2.32
CA ASP A 83 5.67 12.95 -1.23
C ASP A 83 5.39 11.44 -1.27
N GLY A 84 4.14 11.05 -1.51
CA GLY A 84 3.77 9.65 -1.74
C GLY A 84 4.52 9.02 -2.92
N PHE A 85 4.72 9.75 -4.01
CA PHE A 85 5.52 9.28 -5.14
C PHE A 85 7.00 9.07 -4.77
N HIS A 86 7.59 9.97 -4.00
CA HIS A 86 8.96 9.79 -3.50
C HIS A 86 9.09 8.55 -2.63
N LEU A 87 8.13 8.33 -1.71
CA LEU A 87 8.07 7.13 -0.87
C LEU A 87 7.93 5.84 -1.70
N LEU A 88 7.26 5.89 -2.83
CA LEU A 88 7.17 4.78 -3.78
C LEU A 88 8.39 4.67 -4.72
N ASN A 89 9.46 5.43 -4.45
CA ASN A 89 10.68 5.50 -5.28
C ASN A 89 10.41 5.93 -6.74
N LEU A 90 9.32 6.63 -6.96
CA LEU A 90 9.13 7.39 -8.18
C LEU A 90 9.90 8.70 -8.03
N LYS A 91 10.43 9.22 -9.12
CA LYS A 91 11.22 10.45 -9.13
C LYS A 91 10.42 11.53 -9.87
N PRO A 92 9.43 12.17 -9.21
CA PRO A 92 8.64 13.23 -9.82
C PRO A 92 9.56 14.40 -10.18
N PRO A 93 9.45 14.95 -11.40
CA PRO A 93 10.21 16.13 -11.80
C PRO A 93 9.72 17.37 -11.05
N GLU A 94 10.59 18.38 -10.90
CA GLU A 94 10.25 19.58 -10.12
C GLU A 94 9.06 20.35 -10.70
N GLU A 95 8.90 20.35 -11.99
CA GLU A 95 7.79 21.02 -12.69
C GLU A 95 6.40 20.49 -12.27
N LEU A 96 6.35 19.28 -11.71
CA LEU A 96 5.09 18.71 -11.23
C LEU A 96 4.49 19.48 -10.04
N TYR A 97 5.31 20.14 -9.25
CA TYR A 97 4.83 20.91 -8.08
C TYR A 97 3.91 22.08 -8.50
N ASP A 98 4.12 22.65 -9.68
CA ASP A 98 3.32 23.73 -10.22
C ASP A 98 2.07 23.27 -10.97
N CYS A 99 1.95 21.96 -11.22
CA CYS A 99 0.85 21.38 -11.97
C CYS A 99 -0.44 21.26 -11.13
N ASN A 100 -1.56 21.08 -11.82
CA ASN A 100 -2.81 20.71 -11.16
C ASN A 100 -2.80 19.23 -10.74
N ILE A 101 -3.69 18.89 -9.81
CA ILE A 101 -3.76 17.55 -9.20
C ILE A 101 -3.99 16.43 -10.23
N SER A 102 -4.80 16.69 -11.27
CA SER A 102 -5.08 15.71 -12.31
C SER A 102 -3.82 15.38 -13.12
N THR A 103 -3.00 16.39 -13.43
CA THR A 103 -1.71 16.20 -14.11
C THR A 103 -0.75 15.40 -13.24
N ILE A 104 -0.67 15.69 -11.94
CA ILE A 104 0.16 14.96 -10.98
C ILE A 104 -0.27 13.48 -10.91
N TRP A 105 -1.58 13.20 -10.80
CA TRP A 105 -2.11 11.84 -10.81
C TRP A 105 -1.78 11.09 -12.08
N ASN A 106 -2.02 11.71 -13.25
CA ASN A 106 -1.75 11.09 -14.55
C ASN A 106 -0.26 10.76 -14.69
N TRP A 107 0.61 11.66 -14.24
CA TRP A 107 2.05 11.37 -14.22
C TRP A 107 2.36 10.15 -13.36
N GLY A 108 1.80 10.08 -12.15
CA GLY A 108 1.99 8.94 -11.24
C GLY A 108 1.54 7.63 -11.85
N ILE A 109 0.36 7.60 -12.48
CA ILE A 109 -0.18 6.41 -13.14
C ILE A 109 0.75 5.94 -14.28
N GLN A 110 1.23 6.87 -15.11
CA GLN A 110 2.11 6.56 -16.24
C GLN A 110 3.51 6.09 -15.82
N ASN A 111 3.98 6.56 -14.65
CA ASN A 111 5.31 6.24 -14.14
C ASN A 111 5.32 5.13 -13.09
N TRP A 112 4.13 4.64 -12.70
CA TRP A 112 4.01 3.54 -11.76
C TRP A 112 4.74 2.30 -12.27
N ASN A 113 5.63 1.77 -11.45
CA ASN A 113 6.32 0.53 -11.75
C ASN A 113 6.64 -0.22 -10.44
N ARG A 114 5.91 -1.31 -10.20
CA ARG A 114 6.09 -2.14 -9.01
C ARG A 114 7.53 -2.65 -8.82
N ASN A 115 8.28 -2.80 -9.91
CA ASN A 115 9.66 -3.28 -9.84
C ASN A 115 10.65 -2.21 -9.34
N LYS A 116 10.23 -0.95 -9.32
CA LYS A 116 11.01 0.20 -8.80
C LYS A 116 10.74 0.50 -7.34
N ILE A 117 9.67 -0.07 -6.75
CA ILE A 117 9.36 0.13 -5.34
C ILE A 117 10.56 -0.35 -4.51
N ALA A 118 10.92 0.42 -3.49
CA ALA A 118 11.98 0.04 -2.56
C ALA A 118 11.67 -1.33 -1.94
N LYS A 119 12.71 -2.14 -1.76
CA LYS A 119 12.60 -3.48 -1.15
C LYS A 119 12.88 -3.46 0.35
N THR A 120 13.10 -2.29 0.90
CA THR A 120 13.40 -2.06 2.31
C THR A 120 12.55 -0.93 2.83
N ASP A 121 12.28 -0.93 4.11
CA ASP A 121 11.56 0.16 4.77
C ASP A 121 12.22 1.52 4.53
N ILE A 122 11.40 2.57 4.56
CA ILE A 122 11.79 3.95 4.24
C ILE A 122 11.83 4.75 5.55
N TYR A 123 12.89 5.51 5.76
CA TYR A 123 13.14 6.32 6.96
C TYR A 123 13.04 7.81 6.65
#